data_99b12c844b8492151ddae06faba276aa
#
_entry.id   99b12c844b8492151ddae06faba276aa
#
_cell.length_a   1.000
_cell.length_b   1.000
_cell.length_c   1.000
_cell.angle_alpha   90.00
_cell.angle_beta   90.00
_cell.angle_gamma   90.00
#
_symmetry.space_group_name_H-M   'P 1'
#
loop_
_entity.id
_entity.type
_entity.pdbx_description
1 polymer ?
#
loop_
_entity_poly.entity_id
_entity_poly.type
_entity_poly.pdbx_seq_one_letter_code
_entity_poly.pdbx_strand_id
1 'polypeptide(L)'
;MAAPLPGAGGVTESGAVDFPSFPWEEEGPGIRALVGRAAGSRWAVVEYGPGAPRDEWCTDGHRGYVLEGRMEYEFSDGAPPLALSGGQGFALATGTGHRGRNPGATPARIFPIDDPD
;
A
#
# COMPACT_ATOMS: atom_id res chain seq x y z
N MET A 1 32.36 -1.72 6.08
CA MET A 1 31.01 -1.35 6.53
C MET A 1 30.17 -0.99 5.31
N ALA A 2 29.03 -1.61 5.18
CA ALA A 2 28.16 -1.32 4.04
C ALA A 2 27.52 0.06 4.20
N ALA A 3 27.37 0.79 3.08
CA ALA A 3 26.65 2.04 3.07
C ALA A 3 25.14 1.76 3.32
N PRO A 4 24.42 2.69 3.98
CA PRO A 4 22.97 2.56 4.10
C PRO A 4 22.32 2.52 2.72
N LEU A 5 21.22 1.78 2.58
CA LEU A 5 20.44 1.78 1.36
C LEU A 5 19.86 3.18 1.13
N PRO A 6 19.81 3.65 -0.13
CA PRO A 6 19.18 4.92 -0.45
C PRO A 6 17.73 4.95 0.07
N GLY A 7 17.34 6.07 0.67
CA GLY A 7 15.99 6.24 1.22
C GLY A 7 15.75 5.58 2.57
N ALA A 8 16.66 4.74 3.06
CA ALA A 8 16.49 4.09 4.34
C ALA A 8 16.75 5.00 5.54
N GLY A 9 17.51 6.10 5.34
CA GLY A 9 17.82 7.05 6.39
C GLY A 9 18.65 6.53 7.54
N GLY A 10 19.02 5.26 7.54
CA GLY A 10 19.70 4.59 8.62
C GLY A 10 18.84 4.42 9.87
N VAL A 11 19.01 3.29 10.52
CA VAL A 11 18.30 2.98 11.77
C VAL A 11 19.30 3.13 12.92
N THR A 12 19.12 4.16 13.74
CA THR A 12 20.04 4.47 14.82
C THR A 12 19.63 3.91 16.17
N GLU A 13 18.37 3.53 16.31
CA GLU A 13 17.84 2.96 17.54
C GLU A 13 16.91 1.78 17.22
N SER A 14 16.86 0.81 18.14
CA SER A 14 15.88 -0.26 18.08
C SER A 14 14.61 0.19 18.78
N GLY A 15 13.46 -0.17 18.24
CA GLY A 15 12.18 0.16 18.84
C GLY A 15 11.01 -0.29 18.00
N ALA A 16 9.83 -0.15 18.56
CA ALA A 16 8.59 -0.44 17.87
C ALA A 16 8.14 0.76 17.04
N VAL A 17 7.50 0.46 15.92
CA VAL A 17 6.77 1.46 15.14
C VAL A 17 5.30 1.31 15.50
N ASP A 18 4.79 2.27 16.26
CA ASP A 18 3.46 2.20 16.85
C ASP A 18 2.41 2.82 15.92
N PHE A 19 1.86 2.00 15.01
CA PHE A 19 0.85 2.45 14.07
C PHE A 19 -0.39 3.07 14.73
N PRO A 20 -0.91 2.57 15.87
CA PRO A 20 -2.03 3.24 16.53
C PRO A 20 -1.78 4.70 16.93
N SER A 21 -0.52 5.11 17.06
CA SER A 21 -0.18 6.50 17.38
C SER A 21 -0.22 7.42 16.15
N PHE A 22 -0.26 6.88 14.96
CA PHE A 22 -0.30 7.66 13.73
C PHE A 22 -1.71 8.16 13.46
N PRO A 23 -1.86 9.36 12.86
CA PRO A 23 -3.18 9.83 12.48
C PRO A 23 -3.70 9.10 11.25
N TRP A 24 -5.04 8.93 11.17
CA TRP A 24 -5.69 8.52 9.95
C TRP A 24 -5.74 9.70 8.98
N GLU A 25 -5.37 9.44 7.74
CA GLU A 25 -5.51 10.40 6.64
C GLU A 25 -6.49 9.84 5.62
N GLU A 26 -7.47 10.64 5.21
CA GLU A 26 -8.41 10.24 4.18
C GLU A 26 -7.74 10.36 2.80
N GLU A 27 -7.88 9.29 1.99
CA GLU A 27 -7.28 9.23 0.65
C GLU A 27 -8.31 9.18 -0.47
N GLY A 28 -9.55 9.04 -0.12
CA GLY A 28 -10.68 8.97 -1.05
C GLY A 28 -11.91 8.42 -0.34
N PRO A 29 -13.07 8.37 -1.01
CA PRO A 29 -14.28 7.82 -0.39
C PRO A 29 -14.08 6.37 0.05
N GLY A 30 -14.18 6.12 1.35
CA GLY A 30 -14.00 4.79 1.91
C GLY A 30 -12.55 4.31 1.98
N ILE A 31 -11.57 5.17 1.70
CA ILE A 31 -10.15 4.82 1.71
C ILE A 31 -9.42 5.77 2.65
N ARG A 32 -8.67 5.19 3.59
CA ARG A 32 -7.87 5.97 4.55
C ARG A 32 -6.55 5.26 4.83
N ALA A 33 -5.60 6.00 5.36
CA ALA A 33 -4.29 5.46 5.70
C ALA A 33 -3.83 5.93 7.07
N LEU A 34 -3.20 5.02 7.80
CA LEU A 34 -2.35 5.38 8.94
C LEU A 34 -0.98 5.68 8.37
N VAL A 35 -0.48 6.91 8.57
CA VAL A 35 0.78 7.34 8.00
C VAL A 35 1.61 8.02 9.05
N GLY A 36 2.88 7.64 9.15
CA GLY A 36 3.80 8.30 10.06
C GLY A 36 5.26 8.08 9.66
N ARG A 37 6.13 8.82 10.31
CA ARG A 37 7.57 8.66 10.12
C ARG A 37 8.20 8.07 11.38
N ALA A 38 9.02 7.05 11.18
CA ALA A 38 9.78 6.41 12.23
C ALA A 38 11.00 5.71 11.62
N ALA A 39 12.07 5.62 12.40
CA ALA A 39 13.29 4.90 11.98
C ALA A 39 13.81 5.29 10.60
N GLY A 40 13.69 6.58 10.26
CA GLY A 40 14.21 7.11 8.99
C GLY A 40 13.34 6.84 7.76
N SER A 41 12.15 6.28 7.93
CA SER A 41 11.26 5.95 6.81
C SER A 41 9.84 6.43 7.04
N ARG A 42 9.11 6.52 5.93
CA ARG A 42 7.66 6.71 5.95
C ARG A 42 7.00 5.34 6.05
N TRP A 43 6.10 5.20 7.00
CA TRP A 43 5.35 3.97 7.25
C TRP A 43 3.87 4.23 6.97
N ALA A 44 3.20 3.29 6.33
CA ALA A 44 1.80 3.43 6.03
C ALA A 44 1.08 2.09 6.05
N VAL A 45 -0.18 2.12 6.48
CA VAL A 45 -1.15 1.05 6.27
C VAL A 45 -2.37 1.69 5.61
N VAL A 46 -2.75 1.21 4.44
CA VAL A 46 -3.89 1.73 3.70
C VAL A 46 -5.08 0.80 3.91
N GLU A 47 -6.21 1.37 4.30
CA GLU A 47 -7.45 0.63 4.51
C GLU A 47 -8.50 1.02 3.46
N TYR A 48 -9.02 0.00 2.79
CA TYR A 48 -10.15 0.15 1.87
C TYR A 48 -11.40 -0.42 2.57
N GLY A 49 -12.40 0.41 2.76
CA GLY A 49 -13.70 -0.07 3.24
C GLY A 49 -14.35 -1.03 2.25
N PRO A 50 -15.40 -1.78 2.67
CA PRO A 50 -16.09 -2.71 1.78
C PRO A 50 -16.58 -2.01 0.50
N GLY A 51 -16.21 -2.55 -0.66
CA GLY A 51 -16.60 -2.01 -1.94
C GLY A 51 -15.91 -0.74 -2.38
N ALA A 52 -15.03 -0.15 -1.57
CA ALA A 52 -14.38 1.12 -1.87
C ALA A 52 -13.45 1.00 -3.08
N PRO A 53 -13.61 1.84 -4.12
CA PRO A 53 -12.75 1.82 -5.30
C PRO A 53 -11.87 3.06 -5.38
N ARG A 54 -10.75 2.94 -6.10
CA ARG A 54 -10.05 4.08 -6.68
C ARG A 54 -10.67 4.39 -8.03
N ASP A 55 -10.92 5.67 -8.30
CA ASP A 55 -11.54 6.09 -9.56
C ASP A 55 -10.52 6.40 -10.65
N GLU A 56 -9.33 6.84 -10.27
CA GLU A 56 -8.31 7.27 -11.21
C GLU A 56 -7.29 6.19 -11.48
N TRP A 57 -6.81 6.13 -12.73
CA TRP A 57 -5.71 5.28 -13.12
C TRP A 57 -4.40 5.83 -12.58
N CYS A 58 -3.61 4.97 -11.95
CA CYS A 58 -2.24 5.27 -11.52
C CYS A 58 -1.27 4.54 -12.44
N THR A 59 -0.25 5.24 -12.92
CA THR A 59 0.77 4.65 -13.80
C THR A 59 2.11 4.43 -13.11
N ASP A 60 2.20 4.77 -11.83
CA ASP A 60 3.40 4.53 -11.04
C ASP A 60 3.46 3.06 -10.61
N GLY A 61 4.64 2.47 -10.67
CA GLY A 61 4.85 1.13 -10.16
C GLY A 61 4.72 1.07 -8.65
N HIS A 62 4.14 -0.01 -8.16
CA HIS A 62 3.96 -0.22 -6.73
C HIS A 62 4.27 -1.65 -6.34
N ARG A 63 4.67 -1.80 -5.09
CA ARG A 63 4.75 -3.10 -4.40
C ARG A 63 4.00 -3.00 -3.10
N GLY A 64 3.46 -4.11 -2.66
CA GLY A 64 2.77 -4.13 -1.38
C GLY A 64 2.44 -5.53 -0.91
N TYR A 65 1.81 -5.58 0.25
CA TYR A 65 1.39 -6.81 0.89
C TYR A 65 -0.02 -6.63 1.44
N VAL A 66 -0.90 -7.57 1.14
CA VAL A 66 -2.26 -7.55 1.68
C VAL A 66 -2.22 -8.15 3.08
N LEU A 67 -2.48 -7.33 4.09
CA LEU A 67 -2.48 -7.74 5.50
C LEU A 67 -3.74 -8.53 5.83
N GLU A 68 -4.90 -8.04 5.36
CA GLU A 68 -6.19 -8.68 5.57
C GLU A 68 -7.19 -8.27 4.51
N GLY A 69 -8.24 -9.05 4.36
CA GLY A 69 -9.30 -8.77 3.40
C GLY A 69 -8.93 -9.18 1.99
N ARG A 70 -9.59 -8.54 1.03
CA ARG A 70 -9.44 -8.83 -0.39
C ARG A 70 -9.22 -7.56 -1.16
N MET A 71 -8.33 -7.61 -2.14
CA MET A 71 -8.08 -6.51 -3.08
C MET A 71 -8.16 -7.02 -4.51
N GLU A 72 -8.59 -6.15 -5.40
CA GLU A 72 -8.60 -6.42 -6.82
C GLU A 72 -8.05 -5.19 -7.55
N TYR A 73 -7.08 -5.42 -8.43
CA TYR A 73 -6.53 -4.36 -9.28
C TYR A 73 -6.96 -4.60 -10.71
N GLU A 74 -7.60 -3.59 -11.32
CA GLU A 74 -7.86 -3.63 -12.74
C GLU A 74 -6.81 -2.83 -13.51
N PHE A 75 -6.63 -3.17 -14.77
CA PHE A 75 -5.59 -2.59 -15.62
C PHE A 75 -6.17 -1.90 -16.82
N SER A 76 -5.61 -0.73 -17.17
CA SER A 76 -6.09 0.09 -18.28
C SER A 76 -5.83 -0.51 -19.66
N ASP A 77 -4.93 -1.50 -19.76
CA ASP A 77 -4.63 -2.20 -21.02
C ASP A 77 -5.58 -3.36 -21.31
N GLY A 78 -6.57 -3.61 -20.45
CA GLY A 78 -7.52 -4.70 -20.61
C GLY A 78 -7.02 -6.06 -20.15
N ALA A 79 -5.85 -6.14 -19.54
CA ALA A 79 -5.39 -7.40 -18.95
C ALA A 79 -6.35 -7.87 -17.84
N PRO A 80 -6.42 -9.18 -17.56
CA PRO A 80 -7.28 -9.69 -16.50
C PRO A 80 -6.99 -9.04 -15.15
N PRO A 81 -8.00 -8.75 -14.34
CA PRO A 81 -7.78 -8.18 -13.01
C PRO A 81 -6.93 -9.09 -12.13
N LEU A 82 -6.11 -8.48 -11.29
CA LEU A 82 -5.32 -9.18 -10.29
C LEU A 82 -6.11 -9.24 -8.99
N ALA A 83 -6.51 -10.44 -8.58
CA ALA A 83 -7.24 -10.67 -7.35
C ALA A 83 -6.29 -11.16 -6.25
N LEU A 84 -6.38 -10.56 -5.08
CA LEU A 84 -5.48 -10.79 -3.96
C LEU A 84 -6.26 -10.96 -2.66
N SER A 85 -5.73 -11.76 -1.77
CA SER A 85 -6.28 -11.93 -0.41
C SER A 85 -5.16 -11.79 0.63
N GLY A 86 -5.55 -11.70 1.89
CA GLY A 86 -4.59 -11.57 2.99
C GLY A 86 -3.48 -12.63 2.93
N GLY A 87 -2.26 -12.18 3.11
CA GLY A 87 -1.07 -13.02 3.02
C GLY A 87 -0.36 -12.98 1.68
N GLN A 88 -0.89 -12.27 0.69
CA GLN A 88 -0.27 -12.17 -0.63
C GLN A 88 0.42 -10.83 -0.84
N GLY A 89 1.63 -10.88 -1.37
CA GLY A 89 2.30 -9.70 -1.89
C GLY A 89 1.86 -9.42 -3.32
N PHE A 90 2.09 -8.20 -3.78
CA PHE A 90 1.79 -7.82 -5.16
C PHE A 90 2.81 -6.84 -5.71
N ALA A 91 2.89 -6.81 -7.03
CA ALA A 91 3.68 -5.84 -7.77
C ALA A 91 2.84 -5.32 -8.93
N LEU A 92 2.85 -4.02 -9.12
CA LEU A 92 2.13 -3.33 -10.20
C LEU A 92 3.16 -2.63 -11.08
N ALA A 93 3.15 -2.89 -12.37
CA ALA A 93 4.17 -2.39 -13.27
C ALA A 93 4.04 -0.89 -13.52
N THR A 94 5.18 -0.21 -13.59
CA THR A 94 5.25 1.17 -14.04
C THR A 94 4.81 1.27 -15.50
N GLY A 95 4.04 2.29 -15.83
CA GLY A 95 3.62 2.60 -17.20
C GLY A 95 2.27 2.03 -17.61
N THR A 96 1.79 0.97 -16.95
CA THR A 96 0.44 0.47 -17.16
C THR A 96 -0.49 1.06 -16.10
N GLY A 97 -1.60 1.63 -16.50
CA GLY A 97 -2.58 2.15 -15.56
C GLY A 97 -3.19 1.03 -14.73
N HIS A 98 -3.29 1.24 -13.44
CA HIS A 98 -3.97 0.34 -12.52
C HIS A 98 -4.82 1.13 -11.54
N ARG A 99 -5.85 0.50 -11.00
CA ARG A 99 -6.63 1.03 -9.90
C ARG A 99 -7.19 -0.10 -9.06
N GLY A 100 -7.12 0.08 -7.75
CA GLY A 100 -7.53 -0.93 -6.79
C GLY A 100 -8.92 -0.70 -6.25
N ARG A 101 -9.53 -1.78 -5.79
CA ARG A 101 -10.78 -1.75 -5.06
C ARG A 101 -10.83 -2.91 -4.07
N ASN A 102 -11.65 -2.76 -3.07
CA ASN A 102 -11.99 -3.87 -2.17
C ASN A 102 -13.29 -4.52 -2.66
N PRO A 103 -13.24 -5.72 -3.26
CA PRO A 103 -14.44 -6.39 -3.76
C PRO A 103 -15.22 -7.12 -2.68
N GLY A 104 -14.71 -7.14 -1.44
CA GLY A 104 -15.29 -7.91 -0.35
C GLY A 104 -16.27 -7.13 0.51
N ALA A 105 -16.80 -7.81 1.52
CA ALA A 105 -17.76 -7.26 2.47
C ALA A 105 -17.13 -6.81 3.80
N THR A 106 -15.81 -6.97 3.93
CA THR A 106 -15.03 -6.56 5.11
C THR A 106 -13.91 -5.61 4.69
N PRO A 107 -13.38 -4.80 5.61
CA PRO A 107 -12.25 -3.92 5.26
C PRO A 107 -11.04 -4.70 4.77
N ALA A 108 -10.32 -4.12 3.82
CA ALA A 108 -9.05 -4.63 3.34
C ALA A 108 -7.93 -3.70 3.77
N ARG A 109 -6.81 -4.26 4.20
CA ARG A 109 -5.63 -3.49 4.59
C ARG A 109 -4.42 -3.93 3.81
N ILE A 110 -3.70 -2.96 3.28
CA ILE A 110 -2.47 -3.18 2.55
C ILE A 110 -1.32 -2.44 3.22
N PHE A 111 -0.16 -3.08 3.18
CA PHE A 111 1.11 -2.48 3.59
C PHE A 111 1.91 -2.19 2.33
N PRO A 112 2.01 -0.91 1.88
CA PRO A 112 2.83 -0.56 0.73
C PRO A 112 4.31 -0.75 1.06
N ILE A 113 5.06 -1.24 0.09
CA ILE A 113 6.51 -1.34 0.17
C ILE A 113 7.07 -0.25 -0.72
N ASP A 114 7.94 0.59 -0.16
CA ASP A 114 8.58 1.64 -0.93
C ASP A 114 9.39 1.03 -2.07
N ASP A 115 9.27 1.64 -3.24
CA ASP A 115 10.06 1.23 -4.39
C ASP A 115 11.49 1.75 -4.22
N PRO A 116 12.51 0.88 -4.21
CA PRO A 116 13.87 1.35 -4.21
C PRO A 116 14.19 1.98 -5.57
N ASP A 117 14.47 3.22 -5.57
CA ASP A 117 14.86 3.94 -6.80
C ASP A 117 16.22 3.48 -7.31
#